data_045d7a14fe4d9339e3c929bde84ad735
#
_entry.id   045d7a14fe4d9339e3c929bde84ad735
#
_cell.length_a   1.000
_cell.length_b   1.000
_cell.length_c   1.000
_cell.angle_alpha   90.00
_cell.angle_beta   90.00
_cell.angle_gamma   90.00
#
_symmetry.space_group_name_H-M   'P 1'
#
loop_
_entity.id
_entity.type
_entity.pdbx_description
1 polymer ?
#
loop_
_entity_poly.entity_id
_entity_poly.type
_entity_poly.pdbx_seq_one_letter_code
_entity_poly.pdbx_strand_id
1 'polypeptide(L)'
;MKWVCLMANMMVPGVGSMIAKRYGAGAIQALGSLIAFGMVGYCISEFYTELKNYADSIDGDPDEMTAAMKALGERILGPPIIVGGIGVITLKVTWIWAQFTTAAVFNKEKQAEDQDSARPAVLS
;
A
#
# COMPACT_ATOMS: atom_id res chain seq x y z
N MET A 1 -21.37 9.13 5.88
CA MET A 1 -19.94 9.41 6.02
C MET A 1 -19.07 8.15 6.15
N LYS A 2 -19.53 7.10 6.84
CA LYS A 2 -18.75 5.85 7.09
C LYS A 2 -18.18 5.22 5.81
N TRP A 3 -18.99 5.07 4.78
CA TRP A 3 -18.58 4.49 3.50
C TRP A 3 -17.54 5.33 2.75
N VAL A 4 -17.60 6.65 2.87
CA VAL A 4 -16.63 7.55 2.22
C VAL A 4 -15.23 7.38 2.82
N CYS A 5 -15.12 7.25 4.15
CA CYS A 5 -13.84 7.01 4.83
C CYS A 5 -13.26 5.64 4.47
N LEU A 6 -14.11 4.59 4.37
CA LEU A 6 -13.69 3.26 3.96
C LEU A 6 -13.20 3.25 2.51
N MET A 7 -13.97 3.85 1.60
CA MET A 7 -13.59 3.96 0.18
C MET A 7 -12.31 4.77 -0.01
N ALA A 8 -12.16 5.89 0.71
CA ALA A 8 -10.95 6.70 0.68
C ALA A 8 -9.71 5.89 1.15
N ASN A 9 -9.86 5.06 2.20
CA ASN A 9 -8.78 4.18 2.67
C ASN A 9 -8.50 3.00 1.73
N MET A 10 -9.47 2.59 0.92
CA MET A 10 -9.23 1.58 -0.11
C MET A 10 -8.36 2.14 -1.25
N MET A 11 -8.55 3.41 -1.61
CA MET A 11 -7.76 4.04 -2.67
C MET A 11 -6.38 4.47 -2.19
N VAL A 12 -6.31 5.16 -1.06
CA VAL A 12 -5.04 5.63 -0.47
C VAL A 12 -5.08 5.36 1.04
N PRO A 13 -4.30 4.39 1.53
CA PRO A 13 -4.22 4.10 2.95
C PRO A 13 -3.83 5.33 3.76
N GLY A 14 -4.63 5.66 4.76
CA GLY A 14 -4.42 6.82 5.63
C GLY A 14 -5.34 8.02 5.36
N VAL A 15 -5.82 8.22 4.14
CA VAL A 15 -6.73 9.35 3.82
C VAL A 15 -8.05 9.23 4.57
N GLY A 16 -8.66 8.05 4.62
CA GLY A 16 -9.87 7.81 5.40
C GLY A 16 -9.69 8.05 6.90
N SER A 17 -8.51 7.72 7.44
CA SER A 17 -8.15 8.00 8.83
C SER A 17 -8.01 9.51 9.10
N MET A 18 -7.49 10.27 8.14
CA MET A 18 -7.41 11.73 8.22
C MET A 18 -8.81 12.38 8.17
N ILE A 19 -9.70 11.91 7.30
CA ILE A 19 -11.10 12.35 7.24
C ILE A 19 -11.82 12.06 8.56
N ALA A 20 -11.51 10.92 9.21
CA ALA A 20 -11.98 10.57 10.54
C ALA A 20 -11.29 11.36 11.69
N LYS A 21 -10.60 12.47 11.38
CA LYS A 21 -9.89 13.36 12.33
C LYS A 21 -8.76 12.68 13.12
N ARG A 22 -8.27 11.52 12.68
CA ARG A 22 -7.11 10.83 13.27
C ARG A 22 -5.84 11.17 12.49
N TYR A 23 -5.46 12.44 12.50
CA TYR A 23 -4.39 12.98 11.66
C TYR A 23 -3.04 12.29 11.86
N GLY A 24 -2.66 11.97 13.11
CA GLY A 24 -1.38 11.30 13.39
C GLY A 24 -1.30 9.89 12.77
N ALA A 25 -2.31 9.05 12.99
CA ALA A 25 -2.34 7.71 12.42
C ALA A 25 -2.44 7.76 10.88
N GLY A 26 -3.29 8.66 10.34
CA GLY A 26 -3.46 8.86 8.92
C GLY A 26 -2.18 9.33 8.22
N ALA A 27 -1.43 10.25 8.83
CA ALA A 27 -0.17 10.74 8.29
C ALA A 27 0.90 9.65 8.22
N ILE A 28 1.05 8.85 9.28
CA ILE A 28 2.00 7.72 9.29
C ILE A 28 1.65 6.68 8.23
N GLN A 29 0.36 6.35 8.08
CA GLN A 29 -0.12 5.42 7.07
C GLN A 29 0.10 5.95 5.66
N ALA A 30 -0.19 7.22 5.41
CA ALA A 30 0.02 7.86 4.11
C ALA A 30 1.52 7.89 3.75
N LEU A 31 2.38 8.24 4.71
CA LEU A 31 3.83 8.25 4.51
C LEU A 31 4.37 6.84 4.22
N GLY A 32 3.93 5.83 5.00
CA GLY A 32 4.30 4.43 4.79
C GLY A 32 3.87 3.92 3.41
N SER A 33 2.68 4.29 2.96
CA SER A 33 2.18 3.94 1.62
C SER A 33 3.01 4.63 0.53
N LEU A 34 3.37 5.89 0.70
CA LEU A 34 4.18 6.64 -0.27
C LEU A 34 5.57 6.01 -0.44
N ILE A 35 6.22 5.65 0.67
CA ILE A 35 7.51 4.95 0.65
C ILE A 35 7.37 3.59 -0.06
N ALA A 36 6.35 2.83 0.26
CA ALA A 36 6.12 1.52 -0.32
C ALA A 36 5.81 1.60 -1.84
N PHE A 37 5.05 2.61 -2.29
CA PHE A 37 4.87 2.88 -3.72
C PHE A 37 6.18 3.25 -4.41
N GLY A 38 7.05 4.03 -3.75
CA GLY A 38 8.38 4.34 -4.26
C GLY A 38 9.23 3.08 -4.44
N MET A 39 9.20 2.15 -3.48
CA MET A 39 9.94 0.88 -3.55
C MET A 39 9.42 -0.02 -4.68
N VAL A 40 8.12 -0.12 -4.84
CA VAL A 40 7.50 -0.90 -5.94
C VAL A 40 7.81 -0.23 -7.28
N GLY A 41 7.71 1.09 -7.38
CA GLY A 41 8.06 1.86 -8.57
C GLY A 41 9.52 1.69 -8.98
N TYR A 42 10.43 1.67 -8.02
CA TYR A 42 11.83 1.36 -8.25
C TYR A 42 12.00 -0.05 -8.86
N CYS A 43 11.38 -1.05 -8.25
CA CYS A 43 11.43 -2.42 -8.77
C CYS A 43 10.92 -2.53 -10.22
N ILE A 44 9.80 -1.87 -10.52
CA ILE A 44 9.24 -1.85 -11.89
C ILE A 44 10.18 -1.14 -12.86
N SER A 45 10.79 -0.04 -12.46
CA SER A 45 11.74 0.73 -13.28
C SER A 45 12.97 -0.10 -13.63
N GLU A 46 13.56 -0.78 -12.63
CA GLU A 46 14.71 -1.68 -12.85
C GLU A 46 14.34 -2.85 -13.77
N PHE A 47 13.19 -3.47 -13.51
CA PHE A 47 12.69 -4.54 -14.36
C PHE A 47 12.52 -4.10 -15.81
N TYR A 48 11.92 -2.93 -16.04
CA TYR A 48 11.74 -2.37 -17.39
C TYR A 48 13.08 -2.08 -18.07
N THR A 49 14.02 -1.52 -17.33
CA THR A 49 15.35 -1.20 -17.86
C THR A 49 16.12 -2.46 -18.27
N GLU A 50 16.11 -3.50 -17.41
CA GLU A 50 16.75 -4.76 -17.72
C GLU A 50 16.07 -5.48 -18.89
N LEU A 51 14.75 -5.45 -18.96
CA LEU A 51 14.00 -6.03 -20.08
C LEU A 51 14.32 -5.33 -21.41
N LYS A 52 14.44 -3.99 -21.39
CA LYS A 52 14.83 -3.23 -22.55
C LYS A 52 16.26 -3.56 -23.01
N ASN A 53 17.21 -3.59 -22.07
CA ASN A 53 18.60 -3.95 -22.37
C ASN A 53 18.68 -5.38 -22.95
N TYR A 54 17.87 -6.31 -22.41
CA TYR A 54 17.74 -7.64 -22.96
C TYR A 54 17.22 -7.63 -24.40
N ALA A 55 16.15 -6.90 -24.66
CA ALA A 55 15.56 -6.78 -25.99
C ALA A 55 16.54 -6.18 -27.00
N ASP A 56 17.33 -5.17 -26.61
CA ASP A 56 18.33 -4.53 -27.45
C ASP A 56 19.57 -5.42 -27.69
N SER A 57 19.82 -6.43 -26.84
CA SER A 57 20.95 -7.36 -26.97
C SER A 57 20.65 -8.60 -27.83
N ILE A 58 19.39 -8.83 -28.22
CA ILE A 58 19.00 -9.97 -29.03
C ILE A 58 19.26 -9.67 -30.52
N ASP A 59 20.47 -9.97 -30.98
CA ASP A 59 20.85 -9.80 -32.40
C ASP A 59 20.94 -11.14 -33.14
N GLY A 60 20.28 -12.18 -32.64
CA GLY A 60 19.99 -13.41 -33.35
C GLY A 60 20.93 -14.60 -33.12
N ASP A 61 21.94 -14.49 -32.29
CA ASP A 61 22.78 -15.65 -31.93
C ASP A 61 22.14 -16.42 -30.72
N PRO A 62 21.81 -17.73 -30.86
CA PRO A 62 21.18 -18.51 -29.80
C PRO A 62 22.03 -18.63 -28.53
N ASP A 63 23.33 -18.59 -28.62
CA ASP A 63 24.24 -18.72 -27.49
C ASP A 63 24.28 -17.42 -26.68
N GLU A 64 24.28 -16.27 -27.37
CA GLU A 64 24.18 -14.95 -26.74
C GLU A 64 22.81 -14.74 -26.06
N MET A 65 21.73 -15.23 -26.69
CA MET A 65 20.39 -15.16 -26.12
C MET A 65 20.28 -15.96 -24.80
N THR A 66 20.90 -17.14 -24.74
CA THR A 66 20.89 -17.97 -23.51
C THR A 66 21.69 -17.32 -22.39
N ALA A 67 22.85 -16.75 -22.70
CA ALA A 67 23.67 -16.01 -21.72
C ALA A 67 22.96 -14.75 -21.22
N ALA A 68 22.33 -14.00 -22.10
CA ALA A 68 21.56 -12.80 -21.77
C ALA A 68 20.34 -13.13 -20.90
N MET A 69 19.60 -14.21 -21.18
CA MET A 69 18.49 -14.69 -20.32
C MET A 69 18.94 -15.04 -18.92
N LYS A 70 20.08 -15.72 -18.77
CA LYS A 70 20.64 -16.08 -17.47
C LYS A 70 21.04 -14.83 -16.68
N ALA A 71 21.73 -13.88 -17.31
CA ALA A 71 22.12 -12.61 -16.70
C ALA A 71 20.91 -11.78 -16.27
N LEU A 72 19.85 -11.73 -17.11
CA LEU A 72 18.58 -11.07 -16.78
C LEU A 72 17.95 -11.70 -15.53
N GLY A 73 17.89 -13.03 -15.47
CA GLY A 73 17.35 -13.75 -14.31
C GLY A 73 18.10 -13.43 -13.02
N GLU A 74 19.43 -13.43 -13.05
CA GLU A 74 20.26 -13.11 -11.87
C GLU A 74 20.10 -11.67 -11.40
N ARG A 75 19.95 -10.73 -12.32
CA ARG A 75 19.74 -9.30 -11.99
C ARG A 75 18.35 -9.00 -11.47
N ILE A 76 17.30 -9.59 -12.07
CA ILE A 76 15.91 -9.38 -11.64
C ILE A 76 15.65 -10.06 -10.30
N LEU A 77 16.13 -11.28 -10.09
CA LEU A 77 15.97 -12.03 -8.84
C LEU A 77 16.83 -11.50 -7.68
N GLY A 78 17.67 -10.51 -7.93
CA GLY A 78 18.53 -9.87 -6.96
C GLY A 78 17.83 -8.73 -6.15
N PRO A 79 18.58 -7.66 -5.83
CA PRO A 79 18.11 -6.57 -4.99
C PRO A 79 16.77 -5.94 -5.39
N PRO A 80 16.42 -5.73 -6.69
CA PRO A 80 15.17 -5.10 -7.06
C PRO A 80 13.93 -5.88 -6.60
N ILE A 81 13.95 -7.22 -6.71
CA ILE A 81 12.80 -8.03 -6.27
C ILE A 81 12.63 -8.05 -4.75
N ILE A 82 13.74 -7.99 -4.01
CA ILE A 82 13.72 -7.90 -2.55
C ILE A 82 13.08 -6.55 -2.12
N VAL A 83 13.55 -5.46 -2.72
CA VAL A 83 13.04 -4.11 -2.44
C VAL A 83 11.56 -4.01 -2.82
N GLY A 84 11.18 -4.47 -4.01
CA GLY A 84 9.79 -4.50 -4.45
C GLY A 84 8.90 -5.37 -3.55
N GLY A 85 9.39 -6.54 -3.14
CA GLY A 85 8.69 -7.44 -2.22
C GLY A 85 8.45 -6.81 -0.85
N ILE A 86 9.44 -6.14 -0.27
CA ILE A 86 9.29 -5.38 0.98
C ILE A 86 8.25 -4.26 0.78
N GLY A 87 8.29 -3.55 -0.35
CA GLY A 87 7.31 -2.52 -0.69
C GLY A 87 5.88 -3.07 -0.71
N VAL A 88 5.65 -4.19 -1.36
CA VAL A 88 4.32 -4.84 -1.42
C VAL A 88 3.84 -5.28 -0.03
N ILE A 89 4.71 -5.88 0.78
CA ILE A 89 4.36 -6.28 2.16
C ILE A 89 4.01 -5.04 2.99
N THR A 90 4.81 -3.98 2.90
CA THR A 90 4.56 -2.71 3.60
C THR A 90 3.22 -2.11 3.20
N LEU A 91 2.89 -2.10 1.91
CA LEU A 91 1.57 -1.66 1.42
C LEU A 91 0.43 -2.46 2.04
N LYS A 92 0.54 -3.79 2.05
CA LYS A 92 -0.50 -4.66 2.63
C LYS A 92 -0.67 -4.41 4.13
N VAL A 93 0.41 -4.32 4.88
CA VAL A 93 0.38 -4.06 6.32
C VAL A 93 -0.25 -2.69 6.60
N THR A 94 0.17 -1.67 5.88
CA THR A 94 -0.36 -0.30 6.02
C THR A 94 -1.85 -0.25 5.67
N TRP A 95 -2.26 -0.96 4.63
CA TRP A 95 -3.65 -1.03 4.20
C TRP A 95 -4.54 -1.74 5.23
N ILE A 96 -4.11 -2.89 5.76
CA ILE A 96 -4.82 -3.61 6.82
C ILE A 96 -4.95 -2.72 8.06
N TRP A 97 -3.85 -2.08 8.48
CA TRP A 97 -3.86 -1.16 9.62
C TRP A 97 -4.82 0.01 9.42
N ALA A 98 -4.89 0.57 8.21
CA ALA A 98 -5.82 1.64 7.89
C ALA A 98 -7.29 1.21 8.05
N GLN A 99 -7.64 -0.01 7.66
CA GLN A 99 -8.99 -0.57 7.85
C GLN A 99 -9.33 -0.73 9.35
N PHE A 100 -8.41 -1.28 10.14
CA PHE A 100 -8.62 -1.44 11.58
C PHE A 100 -8.79 -0.11 12.31
N THR A 101 -7.96 0.89 11.98
CA THR A 101 -8.06 2.21 12.61
C THR A 101 -9.37 2.92 12.28
N THR A 102 -9.85 2.76 11.05
CA THR A 102 -11.13 3.33 10.63
C THR A 102 -12.31 2.62 11.28
N ALA A 103 -12.31 1.28 11.31
CA ALA A 103 -13.35 0.49 11.96
C ALA A 103 -13.46 0.79 13.48
N ALA A 104 -12.34 1.00 14.16
CA ALA A 104 -12.32 1.35 15.58
C ALA A 104 -13.00 2.69 15.90
N VAL A 105 -12.94 3.66 14.98
CA VAL A 105 -13.65 4.96 15.14
C VAL A 105 -15.15 4.74 15.07
N PHE A 106 -15.63 3.98 14.10
CA PHE A 106 -17.06 3.73 13.92
C PHE A 106 -17.69 2.95 15.06
N ASN A 107 -16.96 2.01 15.64
CA ASN A 107 -17.44 1.29 16.82
C ASN A 107 -17.60 2.19 18.05
N LYS A 108 -16.69 3.17 18.23
CA LYS A 108 -16.81 4.15 19.32
C LYS A 108 -17.99 5.11 19.13
N GLU A 109 -18.20 5.60 17.92
CA GLU A 109 -19.35 6.45 17.61
C GLU A 109 -20.68 5.73 17.86
N LYS A 110 -20.78 4.47 17.43
CA LYS A 110 -21.98 3.65 17.67
C LYS A 110 -22.24 3.43 19.17
N GLN A 111 -21.20 3.14 19.96
CA GLN A 111 -21.35 2.99 21.41
C GLN A 111 -21.78 4.28 22.10
N ALA A 112 -21.29 5.45 21.64
CA ALA A 112 -21.70 6.74 22.18
C ALA A 112 -23.17 7.04 21.86
N GLU A 113 -23.63 6.73 20.65
CA GLU A 113 -25.02 6.88 20.19
C GLU A 113 -25.96 5.97 21.00
N ASP A 114 -25.57 4.72 21.23
CA ASP A 114 -26.34 3.75 22.04
C ASP A 114 -26.41 4.18 23.53
N GLN A 115 -25.37 4.79 24.09
CA GLN A 115 -25.35 5.30 25.44
C GLN A 115 -26.22 6.57 25.61
N ASP A 116 -26.24 7.44 24.61
CA ASP A 116 -27.06 8.67 24.66
C ASP A 116 -28.56 8.34 24.53
N SER A 117 -28.89 7.37 23.67
CA SER A 117 -30.26 6.87 23.54
C SER A 117 -30.78 6.09 24.76
N ALA A 118 -29.87 5.49 25.55
CA ALA A 118 -30.22 4.77 26.79
C ALA A 118 -30.33 5.69 28.01
N ARG A 119 -29.97 6.99 27.92
CA ARG A 119 -30.20 7.96 29.00
C ARG A 119 -31.68 8.23 29.15
N PRO A 120 -32.28 7.96 30.33
CA PRO A 120 -33.66 8.34 30.55
C PRO A 120 -33.82 9.84 30.40
N ALA A 121 -34.85 10.27 29.67
CA ALA A 121 -35.21 11.69 29.60
C ALA A 121 -35.38 12.20 31.03
N VAL A 122 -34.45 13.02 31.47
CA VAL A 122 -34.60 13.72 32.78
C VAL A 122 -35.72 14.72 32.52
N LEU A 123 -36.94 14.36 32.98
CA LEU A 123 -38.10 15.24 33.00
C LEU A 123 -37.76 16.45 33.89
N SER A 124 -37.49 17.54 33.23
CA SER A 124 -37.46 18.88 33.87
C SER A 124 -38.88 19.41 34.07
#